data_25d64f60b9ec81c94a3bb6c0a8fbc026
#
_entry.id   25d64f60b9ec81c94a3bb6c0a8fbc026
#
_cell.length_a   1.000
_cell.length_b   1.000
_cell.length_c   1.000
_cell.angle_alpha   90.00
_cell.angle_beta   90.00
_cell.angle_gamma   90.00
#
_symmetry.space_group_name_H-M   'P 1'
#
loop_
_entity.id
_entity.type
_entity.pdbx_description
1 polymer ?
#
loop_
_entity_poly.entity_id
_entity_poly.type
_entity_poly.pdbx_seq_one_letter_code
_entity_poly.pdbx_strand_id
1 'polypeptide(L)'
;PFRLYDDVSPFRVEVARRIEAHNRAVGRPVDAPVSLDVRAQLRTAVAREWFVADHGREPLDERELAGQLARLSRQATTAVAGFDLTFSPVKSVSALWAVAEAAVAARIERAHQAAVGDALAFLERGALFTRLGDGGVRQVEVRGLIGAAFTHRDSRAGDPDLHTHVAVANKVQTLDGRWLAIDGRVLFKA
;
A
#
# COMPACT_ATOMS: atom_id res chain seq x y z
N PRO A 1 -0.30 -18.10 -8.39
CA PRO A 1 -1.70 -17.87 -8.67
C PRO A 1 -2.12 -16.56 -8.00
N PHE A 2 -2.41 -15.54 -8.81
CA PHE A 2 -2.97 -14.28 -8.34
C PHE A 2 -4.38 -14.54 -7.81
N ARG A 3 -4.61 -14.35 -6.52
CA ARG A 3 -5.97 -14.31 -5.96
C ARG A 3 -6.56 -12.92 -6.26
N LEU A 4 -7.31 -12.85 -7.35
CA LEU A 4 -7.94 -11.60 -7.82
C LEU A 4 -9.16 -11.16 -6.99
N TYR A 5 -9.55 -11.85 -5.92
CA TYR A 5 -10.88 -11.69 -5.30
C TYR A 5 -10.90 -11.40 -3.78
N ASP A 6 -9.76 -11.41 -3.09
CA ASP A 6 -9.76 -11.20 -1.63
C ASP A 6 -9.94 -9.72 -1.20
N ASP A 7 -9.92 -8.76 -2.15
CA ASP A 7 -10.00 -7.31 -1.86
C ASP A 7 -11.25 -6.61 -2.42
N VAL A 8 -12.24 -7.34 -2.91
CA VAL A 8 -13.48 -6.72 -3.42
C VAL A 8 -14.44 -6.49 -2.27
N SER A 9 -14.81 -5.22 -2.00
CA SER A 9 -15.75 -4.92 -0.92
C SER A 9 -17.10 -5.64 -1.13
N PRO A 10 -17.74 -6.13 -0.05
CA PRO A 10 -19.06 -6.79 -0.12
C PRO A 10 -20.10 -5.96 -0.88
N PHE A 11 -20.04 -4.64 -0.75
CA PHE A 11 -20.89 -3.72 -1.48
C PHE A 11 -20.71 -3.84 -3.01
N ARG A 12 -19.46 -3.92 -3.48
CA ARG A 12 -19.19 -4.08 -4.93
C ARG A 12 -19.68 -5.42 -5.45
N VAL A 13 -19.55 -6.48 -4.65
CA VAL A 13 -20.05 -7.82 -5.00
C VAL A 13 -21.56 -7.79 -5.14
N GLU A 14 -22.29 -7.16 -4.19
CA GLU A 14 -23.73 -7.08 -4.25
C GLU A 14 -24.22 -6.24 -5.43
N VAL A 15 -23.57 -5.11 -5.70
CA VAL A 15 -23.87 -4.29 -6.89
C VAL A 15 -23.65 -5.08 -8.18
N ALA A 16 -22.59 -5.89 -8.27
CA ALA A 16 -22.36 -6.76 -9.43
C ALA A 16 -23.48 -7.78 -9.60
N ARG A 17 -23.93 -8.43 -8.53
CA ARG A 17 -25.10 -9.34 -8.56
C ARG A 17 -26.36 -8.66 -9.05
N ARG A 18 -26.62 -7.41 -8.62
CA ARG A 18 -27.78 -6.63 -9.09
C ARG A 18 -27.68 -6.29 -10.57
N ILE A 19 -26.48 -5.98 -11.07
CA ILE A 19 -26.23 -5.75 -12.50
C ILE A 19 -26.51 -7.04 -13.29
N GLU A 20 -26.01 -8.19 -12.84
CA GLU A 20 -26.29 -9.47 -13.48
C GLU A 20 -27.78 -9.80 -13.51
N ALA A 21 -28.49 -9.57 -12.39
CA ALA A 21 -29.94 -9.80 -12.31
C ALA A 21 -30.70 -8.87 -13.24
N HIS A 22 -30.34 -7.59 -13.30
CA HIS A 22 -30.89 -6.62 -14.24
C HIS A 22 -30.71 -7.07 -15.70
N ASN A 23 -29.49 -7.47 -16.07
CA ASN A 23 -29.20 -7.93 -17.42
C ASN A 23 -30.04 -9.17 -17.80
N ARG A 24 -30.18 -10.13 -16.89
CA ARG A 24 -31.07 -11.30 -17.12
C ARG A 24 -32.51 -10.87 -17.34
N ALA A 25 -33.02 -9.95 -16.52
CA ALA A 25 -34.40 -9.49 -16.62
C ALA A 25 -34.71 -8.78 -17.94
N VAL A 26 -33.71 -8.12 -18.54
CA VAL A 26 -33.86 -7.43 -19.84
C VAL A 26 -33.34 -8.26 -21.03
N GLY A 27 -33.05 -9.54 -20.82
CA GLY A 27 -32.63 -10.47 -21.89
C GLY A 27 -31.23 -10.18 -22.45
N ARG A 28 -30.34 -9.55 -21.67
CA ARG A 28 -28.95 -9.27 -22.07
C ARG A 28 -27.98 -10.30 -21.48
N PRO A 29 -26.77 -10.47 -22.05
CA PRO A 29 -25.70 -11.24 -21.44
C PRO A 29 -25.42 -10.73 -20.02
N VAL A 30 -25.20 -11.64 -19.07
CA VAL A 30 -25.04 -11.30 -17.62
C VAL A 30 -23.88 -10.36 -17.36
N ASP A 31 -22.81 -10.45 -18.15
CA ASP A 31 -21.59 -9.65 -18.09
C ASP A 31 -21.64 -8.38 -18.96
N ALA A 32 -22.77 -8.13 -19.64
CA ALA A 32 -22.90 -6.95 -20.49
C ALA A 32 -22.79 -5.65 -19.67
N PRO A 33 -22.08 -4.64 -20.18
CA PRO A 33 -21.99 -3.35 -19.49
C PRO A 33 -23.37 -2.68 -19.45
N VAL A 34 -23.73 -2.10 -18.30
CA VAL A 34 -24.93 -1.27 -18.13
C VAL A 34 -24.60 0.21 -18.26
N SER A 35 -25.60 1.05 -18.56
CA SER A 35 -25.42 2.50 -18.60
C SER A 35 -24.99 3.05 -17.22
N LEU A 36 -24.39 4.23 -17.20
CA LEU A 36 -23.99 4.91 -15.97
C LEU A 36 -25.20 5.13 -15.05
N ASP A 37 -26.34 5.50 -15.61
CA ASP A 37 -27.57 5.76 -14.84
C ASP A 37 -28.12 4.49 -14.19
N VAL A 38 -28.20 3.39 -14.92
CA VAL A 38 -28.61 2.10 -14.36
C VAL A 38 -27.65 1.65 -13.26
N ARG A 39 -26.35 1.80 -13.48
CA ARG A 39 -25.34 1.50 -12.46
C ARG A 39 -25.51 2.37 -11.22
N ALA A 40 -25.74 3.68 -11.38
CA ALA A 40 -25.96 4.60 -10.27
C ALA A 40 -27.21 4.22 -9.49
N GLN A 41 -28.32 3.93 -10.18
CA GLN A 41 -29.59 3.50 -9.55
C GLN A 41 -29.39 2.22 -8.72
N LEU A 42 -28.75 1.20 -9.29
CA LEU A 42 -28.52 -0.08 -8.59
C LEU A 42 -27.62 0.10 -7.36
N ARG A 43 -26.56 0.94 -7.46
CA ARG A 43 -25.69 1.27 -6.32
C ARG A 43 -26.44 1.99 -5.22
N THR A 44 -27.28 2.94 -5.58
CA THR A 44 -28.10 3.72 -4.62
C THR A 44 -29.13 2.81 -3.94
N ALA A 45 -29.76 1.90 -4.67
CA ALA A 45 -30.71 0.93 -4.11
C ALA A 45 -30.03 0.02 -3.07
N VAL A 46 -28.87 -0.56 -3.40
CA VAL A 46 -28.11 -1.39 -2.45
C VAL A 46 -27.66 -0.58 -1.23
N ALA A 47 -27.21 0.66 -1.42
CA ALA A 47 -26.81 1.52 -0.31
C ALA A 47 -27.97 1.84 0.62
N ARG A 48 -29.16 2.06 0.09
CA ARG A 48 -30.39 2.30 0.87
C ARG A 48 -30.80 1.05 1.66
N GLU A 49 -30.83 -0.11 1.04
CA GLU A 49 -31.15 -1.38 1.71
C GLU A 49 -30.19 -1.65 2.88
N TRP A 50 -28.89 -1.43 2.67
CA TRP A 50 -27.90 -1.61 3.72
C TRP A 50 -28.00 -0.56 4.83
N PHE A 51 -28.38 0.67 4.47
CA PHE A 51 -28.64 1.69 5.47
C PHE A 51 -29.79 1.26 6.40
N VAL A 52 -30.90 0.78 5.82
CA VAL A 52 -32.05 0.29 6.60
C VAL A 52 -31.66 -0.90 7.48
N ALA A 53 -30.86 -1.83 6.95
CA ALA A 53 -30.37 -2.98 7.73
C ALA A 53 -29.48 -2.56 8.92
N ASP A 54 -28.62 -1.55 8.72
CA ASP A 54 -27.68 -1.08 9.73
C ASP A 54 -28.37 -0.19 10.80
N HIS A 55 -29.36 0.62 10.42
CA HIS A 55 -29.95 1.65 11.27
C HIS A 55 -31.40 1.39 11.70
N GLY A 56 -32.07 0.38 11.14
CA GLY A 56 -33.47 0.04 11.41
C GLY A 56 -34.48 1.10 10.92
N ARG A 57 -34.06 2.06 10.07
CA ARG A 57 -34.91 3.12 9.52
C ARG A 57 -34.46 3.52 8.12
N GLU A 58 -35.33 4.18 7.38
CA GLU A 58 -34.98 4.83 6.11
C GLU A 58 -34.05 6.03 6.33
N PRO A 59 -33.21 6.40 5.34
CA PRO A 59 -32.47 7.65 5.35
C PRO A 59 -33.43 8.85 5.43
N LEU A 60 -33.06 9.86 6.24
CA LEU A 60 -33.87 11.07 6.43
C LEU A 60 -33.96 11.94 5.16
N ASP A 61 -32.86 11.95 4.40
CA ASP A 61 -32.75 12.73 3.17
C ASP A 61 -31.73 12.09 2.20
N GLU A 62 -31.63 12.69 1.02
CA GLU A 62 -30.66 12.24 0.00
C GLU A 62 -29.21 12.44 0.42
N ARG A 63 -28.92 13.42 1.31
CA ARG A 63 -27.57 13.69 1.79
C ARG A 63 -27.08 12.57 2.70
N GLU A 64 -27.95 12.06 3.58
CA GLU A 64 -27.63 10.92 4.45
C GLU A 64 -27.35 9.66 3.59
N LEU A 65 -28.19 9.41 2.58
CA LEU A 65 -27.99 8.30 1.64
C LEU A 65 -26.71 8.45 0.80
N ALA A 66 -26.41 9.66 0.33
CA ALA A 66 -25.16 9.94 -0.39
C ALA A 66 -23.93 9.73 0.50
N GLY A 67 -23.99 10.09 1.78
CA GLY A 67 -22.97 9.81 2.78
C GLY A 67 -22.71 8.31 2.95
N GLN A 68 -23.78 7.51 3.05
CA GLN A 68 -23.70 6.04 3.11
C GLN A 68 -23.07 5.48 1.85
N LEU A 69 -23.54 5.92 0.67
CA LEU A 69 -23.01 5.48 -0.62
C LEU A 69 -21.52 5.80 -0.77
N ALA A 70 -21.09 6.99 -0.35
CA ALA A 70 -19.70 7.40 -0.35
C ALA A 70 -18.85 6.50 0.58
N ARG A 71 -19.35 6.18 1.77
CA ARG A 71 -18.71 5.27 2.73
C ARG A 71 -18.53 3.86 2.16
N LEU A 72 -19.60 3.27 1.60
CA LEU A 72 -19.60 1.94 1.01
C LEU A 72 -18.76 1.84 -0.26
N SER A 73 -18.63 2.94 -0.99
CA SER A 73 -17.85 3.02 -2.24
C SER A 73 -16.35 3.24 -2.01
N ARG A 74 -15.94 3.62 -0.80
CA ARG A 74 -14.51 3.73 -0.47
C ARG A 74 -13.85 2.38 -0.69
N GLN A 75 -12.73 2.40 -1.40
CA GLN A 75 -11.83 1.25 -1.36
C GLN A 75 -11.34 1.13 0.08
N ALA A 76 -11.37 -0.09 0.62
CA ALA A 76 -10.62 -0.40 1.82
C ALA A 76 -9.16 -0.06 1.49
N THR A 77 -8.65 1.03 2.03
CA THR A 77 -7.23 1.30 1.99
C THR A 77 -6.61 0.30 2.94
N THR A 78 -5.95 -0.71 2.41
CA THR A 78 -5.07 -1.58 3.20
C THR A 78 -4.03 -0.65 3.81
N ALA A 79 -4.06 -0.51 5.13
CA ALA A 79 -3.09 0.34 5.81
C ALA A 79 -1.70 -0.26 5.58
N VAL A 80 -0.82 0.47 4.88
CA VAL A 80 0.57 0.06 4.68
C VAL A 80 1.26 0.12 6.04
N ALA A 81 1.66 -1.04 6.58
CA ALA A 81 2.32 -1.14 7.88
C ALA A 81 3.78 -0.66 7.81
N GLY A 82 4.45 -0.88 6.69
CA GLY A 82 5.84 -0.53 6.49
C GLY A 82 6.30 -0.77 5.05
N PHE A 83 7.57 -0.48 4.82
CA PHE A 83 8.24 -0.69 3.55
C PHE A 83 9.45 -1.60 3.76
N ASP A 84 9.72 -2.46 2.81
CA ASP A 84 10.94 -3.25 2.75
C ASP A 84 11.87 -2.64 1.71
N LEU A 85 12.97 -2.05 2.17
CA LEU A 85 14.01 -1.50 1.31
C LEU A 85 15.12 -2.54 1.18
N THR A 86 15.34 -3.04 -0.03
CA THR A 86 16.36 -4.06 -0.28
C THR A 86 17.57 -3.44 -0.96
N PHE A 87 18.73 -3.62 -0.35
CA PHE A 87 20.03 -3.14 -0.83
C PHE A 87 20.90 -4.34 -1.21
N SER A 88 21.33 -4.41 -2.45
CA SER A 88 22.19 -5.49 -2.96
C SER A 88 23.37 -4.91 -3.73
N PRO A 89 24.62 -5.33 -3.47
CA PRO A 89 25.73 -5.04 -4.35
C PRO A 89 25.56 -5.80 -5.65
N VAL A 90 26.34 -5.46 -6.66
CA VAL A 90 26.39 -6.22 -7.92
C VAL A 90 26.80 -7.68 -7.66
N LYS A 91 26.29 -8.62 -8.43
CA LYS A 91 26.50 -10.08 -8.22
C LYS A 91 27.97 -10.50 -8.12
N SER A 92 28.87 -9.83 -8.87
CA SER A 92 30.30 -10.10 -8.79
C SER A 92 30.90 -9.83 -7.41
N VAL A 93 30.37 -8.86 -6.67
CA VAL A 93 30.79 -8.56 -5.27
C VAL A 93 30.33 -9.66 -4.33
N SER A 94 29.09 -10.15 -4.46
CA SER A 94 28.59 -11.30 -3.69
C SER A 94 29.40 -12.57 -3.99
N ALA A 95 29.75 -12.82 -5.25
CA ALA A 95 30.57 -13.95 -5.64
C ALA A 95 32.00 -13.86 -5.09
N LEU A 96 32.62 -12.67 -5.16
CA LEU A 96 33.97 -12.45 -4.57
C LEU A 96 33.92 -12.62 -3.05
N TRP A 97 32.93 -12.06 -2.39
CA TRP A 97 32.71 -12.20 -0.94
C TRP A 97 32.66 -13.68 -0.52
N ALA A 98 31.95 -14.52 -1.28
CA ALA A 98 31.75 -15.92 -0.93
C ALA A 98 33.02 -16.79 -1.04
N VAL A 99 33.95 -16.44 -1.95
CA VAL A 99 35.19 -17.21 -2.18
C VAL A 99 36.44 -16.55 -1.59
N ALA A 100 36.31 -15.35 -1.04
CA ALA A 100 37.43 -14.60 -0.49
C ALA A 100 37.87 -15.12 0.89
N GLU A 101 39.11 -14.84 1.25
CA GLU A 101 39.58 -15.04 2.61
C GLU A 101 38.76 -14.22 3.62
N ALA A 102 38.63 -14.71 4.85
CA ALA A 102 37.77 -14.13 5.89
C ALA A 102 38.01 -12.62 6.11
N ALA A 103 39.26 -12.16 6.04
CA ALA A 103 39.58 -10.74 6.21
C ALA A 103 39.04 -9.87 5.06
N VAL A 104 39.07 -10.38 3.83
CA VAL A 104 38.53 -9.69 2.65
C VAL A 104 37.02 -9.75 2.67
N ALA A 105 36.41 -10.90 2.94
CA ALA A 105 34.97 -11.04 3.09
C ALA A 105 34.40 -10.05 4.14
N ALA A 106 35.04 -9.96 5.31
CA ALA A 106 34.65 -9.00 6.35
C ALA A 106 34.78 -7.53 5.92
N ARG A 107 35.74 -7.21 5.05
CA ARG A 107 35.87 -5.85 4.48
C ARG A 107 34.73 -5.54 3.52
N ILE A 108 34.33 -6.51 2.70
CA ILE A 108 33.21 -6.37 1.76
C ILE A 108 31.90 -6.16 2.55
N GLU A 109 31.67 -6.96 3.59
CA GLU A 109 30.47 -6.78 4.45
C GLU A 109 30.42 -5.41 5.09
N ARG A 110 31.55 -4.92 5.63
CA ARG A 110 31.60 -3.56 6.22
C ARG A 110 31.34 -2.48 5.18
N ALA A 111 31.90 -2.61 3.98
CA ALA A 111 31.64 -1.64 2.91
C ALA A 111 30.19 -1.66 2.47
N HIS A 112 29.56 -2.84 2.38
CA HIS A 112 28.12 -2.98 2.10
C HIS A 112 27.29 -2.31 3.19
N GLN A 113 27.57 -2.55 4.48
CA GLN A 113 26.84 -1.91 5.58
C GLN A 113 27.00 -0.38 5.60
N ALA A 114 28.18 0.14 5.29
CA ALA A 114 28.42 1.56 5.15
C ALA A 114 27.57 2.15 4.00
N ALA A 115 27.55 1.50 2.84
CA ALA A 115 26.72 1.93 1.69
C ALA A 115 25.23 1.92 2.00
N VAL A 116 24.73 0.91 2.74
CA VAL A 116 23.34 0.88 3.22
C VAL A 116 23.05 2.08 4.13
N GLY A 117 23.95 2.37 5.07
CA GLY A 117 23.84 3.53 5.95
C GLY A 117 23.80 4.86 5.18
N ASP A 118 24.68 5.02 4.19
CA ASP A 118 24.73 6.21 3.34
C ASP A 118 23.46 6.39 2.51
N ALA A 119 22.92 5.29 1.96
CA ALA A 119 21.67 5.28 1.20
C ALA A 119 20.48 5.66 2.09
N LEU A 120 20.39 5.10 3.30
CA LEU A 120 19.33 5.46 4.26
C LEU A 120 19.43 6.95 4.65
N ALA A 121 20.63 7.45 4.93
CA ALA A 121 20.84 8.86 5.23
C ALA A 121 20.50 9.78 4.06
N PHE A 122 20.71 9.33 2.82
CA PHE A 122 20.27 10.06 1.62
C PHE A 122 18.73 10.11 1.54
N LEU A 123 18.05 8.98 1.76
CA LEU A 123 16.58 8.92 1.78
C LEU A 123 15.98 9.80 2.88
N GLU A 124 16.56 9.79 4.08
CA GLU A 124 16.13 10.65 5.18
C GLU A 124 16.20 12.13 4.85
N ARG A 125 17.27 12.57 4.17
CA ARG A 125 17.44 13.98 3.81
C ARG A 125 16.62 14.43 2.61
N GLY A 126 16.39 13.53 1.64
CA GLY A 126 15.83 13.93 0.34
C GLY A 126 14.45 13.42 0.03
N ALA A 127 13.99 12.33 0.67
CA ALA A 127 12.79 11.60 0.29
C ALA A 127 11.84 11.29 1.45
N LEU A 128 12.20 11.65 2.68
CA LEU A 128 11.41 11.33 3.86
C LEU A 128 10.52 12.51 4.26
N PHE A 129 9.22 12.38 3.93
CA PHE A 129 8.20 13.38 4.20
C PHE A 129 6.91 12.74 4.68
N THR A 130 6.05 13.54 5.29
CA THR A 130 4.64 13.22 5.51
C THR A 130 3.75 14.32 4.95
N ARG A 131 2.44 14.11 4.96
CA ARG A 131 1.45 15.07 4.45
C ARG A 131 0.49 15.51 5.52
N LEU A 132 0.16 16.81 5.51
CA LEU A 132 -0.81 17.46 6.39
C LEU A 132 -1.85 18.25 5.59
N GLY A 133 -2.90 18.64 6.30
CA GLY A 133 -4.00 19.43 5.75
C GLY A 133 -5.10 18.58 5.13
N ASP A 134 -6.19 19.24 4.75
CA ASP A 134 -7.31 18.57 4.08
C ASP A 134 -6.85 17.98 2.74
N GLY A 135 -7.16 16.69 2.51
CA GLY A 135 -6.67 15.95 1.34
C GLY A 135 -5.15 15.70 1.30
N GLY A 136 -4.39 16.01 2.36
CA GLY A 136 -2.94 15.78 2.42
C GLY A 136 -2.14 16.65 1.44
N VAL A 137 -2.56 17.90 1.24
CA VAL A 137 -1.99 18.80 0.22
C VAL A 137 -0.64 19.40 0.60
N ARG A 138 -0.30 19.45 1.89
CA ARG A 138 0.94 20.05 2.38
C ARG A 138 1.93 18.98 2.80
N GLN A 139 3.06 18.90 2.11
CA GLN A 139 4.21 18.08 2.48
C GLN A 139 4.98 18.75 3.60
N VAL A 140 5.43 17.99 4.60
CA VAL A 140 6.21 18.49 5.73
C VAL A 140 7.38 17.57 6.06
N GLU A 141 8.45 18.15 6.56
CA GLU A 141 9.63 17.46 7.04
C GLU A 141 9.34 16.66 8.31
N VAL A 142 10.12 15.61 8.51
CA VAL A 142 10.00 14.69 9.65
C VAL A 142 11.36 14.34 10.24
N ARG A 143 11.36 13.66 11.40
CA ARG A 143 12.55 13.21 12.11
C ARG A 143 12.91 11.79 11.71
N GLY A 144 13.79 11.53 10.84
CA GLY A 144 14.38 10.23 10.56
C GLY A 144 13.43 9.04 10.35
N LEU A 145 13.97 7.93 9.88
CA LEU A 145 13.29 6.64 9.69
C LEU A 145 13.29 5.82 11.00
N ILE A 146 12.26 4.98 11.17
CA ILE A 146 12.27 3.90 12.14
C ILE A 146 12.35 2.60 11.35
N GLY A 147 13.46 1.89 11.46
CA GLY A 147 13.65 0.64 10.71
C GLY A 147 14.58 -0.33 11.42
N ALA A 148 14.55 -1.58 10.94
CA ALA A 148 15.45 -2.65 11.35
C ALA A 148 16.11 -3.25 10.12
N ALA A 149 17.44 -3.43 10.16
CA ALA A 149 18.22 -3.99 9.07
C ALA A 149 18.50 -5.47 9.31
N PHE A 150 18.33 -6.28 8.27
CA PHE A 150 18.56 -7.73 8.27
C PHE A 150 19.45 -8.08 7.10
N THR A 151 20.69 -8.48 7.37
CA THR A 151 21.64 -8.89 6.32
C THR A 151 21.50 -10.36 6.03
N HIS A 152 21.32 -10.69 4.76
CA HIS A 152 21.27 -12.04 4.21
C HIS A 152 22.51 -12.29 3.37
N ARG A 153 22.88 -13.57 3.20
CA ARG A 153 24.10 -13.99 2.52
C ARG A 153 23.86 -14.90 1.34
N ASP A 154 22.65 -15.41 1.22
CA ASP A 154 22.23 -16.38 0.20
C ASP A 154 20.90 -15.96 -0.43
N SER A 155 20.74 -16.35 -1.70
CA SER A 155 19.46 -16.26 -2.40
C SER A 155 18.53 -17.40 -1.98
N ARG A 156 17.27 -17.37 -2.39
CA ARG A 156 16.32 -18.49 -2.21
C ARG A 156 16.77 -19.79 -2.89
N ALA A 157 17.65 -19.70 -3.88
CA ALA A 157 18.24 -20.85 -4.59
C ALA A 157 19.53 -21.37 -3.93
N GLY A 158 20.01 -20.71 -2.87
CA GLY A 158 21.25 -21.07 -2.17
C GLY A 158 22.53 -20.50 -2.79
N ASP A 159 22.42 -19.60 -3.78
CA ASP A 159 23.59 -18.90 -4.33
C ASP A 159 24.11 -17.84 -3.37
N PRO A 160 25.42 -17.53 -3.39
CA PRO A 160 25.97 -16.37 -2.69
C PRO A 160 25.27 -15.08 -3.15
N ASP A 161 24.62 -14.38 -2.21
CA ASP A 161 23.87 -13.17 -2.49
C ASP A 161 23.84 -12.27 -1.27
N LEU A 162 24.90 -11.46 -1.13
CA LEU A 162 24.98 -10.51 -0.02
C LEU A 162 23.98 -9.38 -0.23
N HIS A 163 22.99 -9.28 0.64
CA HIS A 163 22.01 -8.21 0.58
C HIS A 163 21.46 -7.86 1.97
N THR A 164 20.90 -6.68 2.08
CA THR A 164 20.33 -6.20 3.34
C THR A 164 18.89 -5.72 3.08
N HIS A 165 17.95 -6.31 3.80
CA HIS A 165 16.60 -5.79 3.93
C HIS A 165 16.53 -4.79 5.06
N VAL A 166 15.93 -3.63 4.83
CA VAL A 166 15.62 -2.67 5.87
C VAL A 166 14.11 -2.53 5.96
N ALA A 167 13.52 -3.17 6.98
CA ALA A 167 12.10 -3.06 7.28
C ALA A 167 11.83 -1.69 7.93
N VAL A 168 11.23 -0.78 7.19
CA VAL A 168 10.92 0.59 7.62
C VAL A 168 9.46 0.67 8.05
N ALA A 169 9.19 1.12 9.28
CA ALA A 169 7.83 1.37 9.74
C ALA A 169 7.19 2.52 8.94
N ASN A 170 5.93 2.36 8.50
CA ASN A 170 5.19 3.46 7.88
C ASN A 170 4.72 4.47 8.94
N LYS A 171 5.68 4.98 9.72
CA LYS A 171 5.41 5.90 10.82
C LYS A 171 6.61 6.82 11.03
N VAL A 172 6.36 8.12 10.94
CA VAL A 172 7.38 9.17 11.12
C VAL A 172 6.87 10.25 12.09
N GLN A 173 7.79 10.88 12.78
CA GLN A 173 7.48 11.97 13.68
C GLN A 173 7.74 13.32 12.99
N THR A 174 6.73 14.18 12.95
CA THR A 174 6.90 15.58 12.51
C THR A 174 7.74 16.37 13.51
N LEU A 175 8.27 17.54 13.10
CA LEU A 175 9.09 18.38 13.96
C LEU A 175 8.31 18.89 15.19
N ASP A 176 6.98 19.01 15.09
CA ASP A 176 6.08 19.37 16.19
C ASP A 176 5.61 18.17 17.04
N GLY A 177 6.19 16.97 16.81
CA GLY A 177 6.01 15.78 17.65
C GLY A 177 4.86 14.86 17.28
N ARG A 178 4.05 15.14 16.25
CA ARG A 178 2.96 14.26 15.80
C ARG A 178 3.49 13.05 15.04
N TRP A 179 2.84 11.90 15.22
CA TRP A 179 3.15 10.67 14.51
C TRP A 179 2.20 10.46 13.34
N LEU A 180 2.75 10.34 12.11
CA LEU A 180 2.00 10.23 10.87
C LEU A 180 2.61 9.16 9.95
N ALA A 181 1.88 8.80 8.88
CA ALA A 181 2.39 7.90 7.85
C ALA A 181 3.40 8.61 6.94
N ILE A 182 4.34 7.85 6.38
CA ILE A 182 5.30 8.33 5.37
C ILE A 182 4.54 8.66 4.07
N ASP A 183 4.95 9.72 3.36
CA ASP A 183 4.54 9.94 1.98
C ASP A 183 5.29 8.97 1.05
N GLY A 184 4.77 7.75 0.92
CA GLY A 184 5.40 6.69 0.12
C GLY A 184 5.62 7.07 -1.35
N ARG A 185 4.88 8.04 -1.89
CA ARG A 185 5.07 8.47 -3.29
C ARG A 185 6.42 9.14 -3.53
N VAL A 186 6.95 9.85 -2.53
CA VAL A 186 8.27 10.46 -2.60
C VAL A 186 9.34 9.41 -2.36
N LEU A 187 9.16 8.57 -1.35
CA LEU A 187 10.09 7.49 -1.02
C LEU A 187 10.35 6.55 -2.19
N PHE A 188 9.33 6.21 -2.99
CA PHE A 188 9.48 5.33 -4.17
C PHE A 188 10.03 6.01 -5.43
N LYS A 189 10.24 7.32 -5.41
CA LYS A 189 10.80 8.08 -6.55
C LYS A 189 12.27 8.47 -6.36
N ALA A 190 12.80 8.26 -5.16
CA ALA A 190 14.19 8.51 -4.83
C ALA A 190 15.09 7.36 -5.24
#